data_9957298fe99a108ab6ce0556e81aecd5
#
_entry.id   9957298fe99a108ab6ce0556e81aecd5
#
_cell.length_a   1.000
_cell.length_b   1.000
_cell.length_c   1.000
_cell.angle_alpha   90.00
_cell.angle_beta   90.00
_cell.angle_gamma   90.00
#
_symmetry.space_group_name_H-M   'P 1'
#
loop_
_entity.id
_entity.type
_entity.pdbx_description
1 polymer ?
#
loop_
_entity_poly.entity_id
_entity_poly.type
_entity_poly.pdbx_seq_one_letter_code
_entity_poly.pdbx_strand_id
1 'polypeptide(L)'
;MKEAYHYFVDKKRVDPDSLIHEWAEAIIGDQYPVPDRMLKYAEMIVHDYLLQEMCDRQPVNFKYDLFATEGGTAAMCYIFDSLQENRLLAKGDRVALMTPIFTPYIEIPELDRFQFQVTKIQASQMTETGLHTWQYPDSELDKLKDKSIKVLYIVNPSNPPSYTLDKRSLDKIVDIVKKDNPHLMIITDDVYGTFVPHFKSLMYELPLNTLCVYSFSKYFGATGWRLAVIALSENNIYDEMIAALPKSDIEDLHKRYESITLNPEKLKFIDRMVADSRMVALNHTAGLSTPQQMQMALFAAYALFDKEDRYKKKMQKIIKERLDAMWENTGFELVPDPLRAGYYSEIDIMVWAKKLYGDEFACYLEANYDPLDFVIHLAKDTCIVLLNGSGFDGPDWSIRASLANLDKDDYRKIGKGVRLILDEYALAWKKAKGESK
;
A
#
# COMPACT_ATOMS: atom_id res chain seq x y z
N MET A 1 -27.51 3.77 7.43
CA MET A 1 -27.91 4.60 8.59
C MET A 1 -28.64 3.78 9.66
N LYS A 2 -29.84 3.21 9.42
CA LYS A 2 -30.58 2.44 10.44
C LYS A 2 -29.79 1.26 11.01
N GLU A 3 -29.18 0.45 10.17
CA GLU A 3 -28.32 -0.69 10.59
C GLU A 3 -27.08 -0.23 11.36
N ALA A 4 -26.46 0.89 10.96
CA ALA A 4 -25.37 1.48 11.69
C ALA A 4 -25.81 1.95 13.08
N TYR A 5 -26.94 2.61 13.19
CA TYR A 5 -27.51 3.01 14.48
C TYR A 5 -27.70 1.81 15.41
N HIS A 6 -28.33 0.72 14.94
CA HIS A 6 -28.50 -0.50 15.72
C HIS A 6 -27.16 -1.16 16.11
N TYR A 7 -26.16 -1.11 15.21
CA TYR A 7 -24.83 -1.60 15.54
C TYR A 7 -24.23 -0.86 16.74
N PHE A 8 -24.25 0.47 16.72
CA PHE A 8 -23.69 1.25 17.81
C PHE A 8 -24.50 1.13 19.10
N VAL A 9 -25.80 1.30 19.03
CA VAL A 9 -26.66 1.35 20.22
C VAL A 9 -26.86 -0.05 20.82
N ASP A 10 -27.26 -1.02 20.00
CA ASP A 10 -27.63 -2.35 20.53
C ASP A 10 -26.39 -3.24 20.75
N LYS A 11 -25.44 -3.25 19.81
CA LYS A 11 -24.27 -4.14 19.90
C LYS A 11 -23.12 -3.52 20.70
N LYS A 12 -22.77 -2.27 20.43
CA LYS A 12 -21.65 -1.58 21.11
C LYS A 12 -22.07 -0.84 22.38
N ARG A 13 -23.39 -0.76 22.65
CA ARG A 13 -23.97 -0.10 23.83
C ARG A 13 -23.56 1.38 23.95
N VAL A 14 -23.47 2.04 22.82
CA VAL A 14 -23.22 3.48 22.75
C VAL A 14 -24.50 4.21 23.15
N ASP A 15 -24.36 5.30 23.90
CA ASP A 15 -25.47 6.20 24.21
C ASP A 15 -26.05 6.82 22.92
N PRO A 16 -27.36 6.67 22.66
CA PRO A 16 -27.96 7.15 21.42
C PRO A 16 -27.82 8.65 21.18
N ASP A 17 -27.94 9.45 22.21
CA ASP A 17 -27.87 10.91 22.10
C ASP A 17 -26.45 11.35 21.77
N SER A 18 -25.46 10.76 22.38
CA SER A 18 -24.03 10.98 22.08
C SER A 18 -23.67 10.59 20.66
N LEU A 19 -24.22 9.47 20.16
CA LEU A 19 -23.99 9.03 18.76
C LEU A 19 -24.61 10.01 17.76
N ILE A 20 -25.88 10.40 18.00
CA ILE A 20 -26.59 11.32 17.12
C ILE A 20 -25.91 12.70 17.12
N HIS A 21 -25.47 13.16 18.28
CA HIS A 21 -24.73 14.40 18.41
C HIS A 21 -23.44 14.38 17.60
N GLU A 22 -22.56 13.39 17.80
CA GLU A 22 -21.31 13.28 17.01
C GLU A 22 -21.60 13.24 15.51
N TRP A 23 -22.61 12.49 15.07
CA TRP A 23 -22.91 12.37 13.64
C TRP A 23 -23.48 13.67 13.05
N ALA A 24 -24.34 14.37 13.79
CA ALA A 24 -24.90 15.64 13.33
C ALA A 24 -23.79 16.70 13.19
N GLU A 25 -22.98 16.89 14.23
CA GLU A 25 -21.85 17.82 14.22
C GLU A 25 -20.81 17.44 13.15
N ALA A 26 -20.52 16.15 13.00
CA ALA A 26 -19.60 15.68 11.98
C ALA A 26 -20.05 15.98 10.56
N ILE A 27 -21.36 15.86 10.27
CA ILE A 27 -21.93 16.17 8.94
C ILE A 27 -21.93 17.68 8.68
N ILE A 28 -22.24 18.49 9.69
CA ILE A 28 -22.20 19.94 9.61
C ILE A 28 -20.75 20.42 9.37
N GLY A 29 -19.79 19.81 10.03
CA GLY A 29 -18.36 20.05 9.82
C GLY A 29 -17.89 21.39 10.42
N ASP A 30 -18.54 21.87 11.47
CA ASP A 30 -18.22 23.13 12.15
C ASP A 30 -17.25 22.98 13.31
N GLN A 31 -16.76 21.76 13.57
CA GLN A 31 -15.82 21.45 14.63
C GLN A 31 -14.67 20.54 14.17
N TYR A 32 -13.58 20.59 14.92
CA TYR A 32 -12.48 19.62 14.79
C TYR A 32 -12.84 18.27 15.42
N PRO A 33 -12.21 17.16 14.99
CA PRO A 33 -12.48 15.85 15.56
C PRO A 33 -12.07 15.79 17.05
N VAL A 34 -12.88 15.06 17.84
CA VAL A 34 -12.57 14.75 19.23
C VAL A 34 -12.75 13.23 19.44
N PRO A 35 -11.68 12.49 19.80
CA PRO A 35 -10.29 12.95 19.99
C PRO A 35 -9.63 13.47 18.69
N ASP A 36 -8.55 14.19 18.85
CA ASP A 36 -7.85 14.85 17.72
C ASP A 36 -7.46 13.92 16.58
N ARG A 37 -7.17 12.63 16.88
CA ARG A 37 -6.76 11.64 15.87
C ARG A 37 -7.90 11.17 14.98
N MET A 38 -9.12 11.07 15.52
CA MET A 38 -10.31 10.63 14.80
C MET A 38 -11.56 10.79 15.67
N LEU A 39 -12.74 11.03 15.05
CA LEU A 39 -14.03 11.00 15.75
C LEU A 39 -14.24 9.65 16.43
N LYS A 40 -14.71 9.68 17.67
CA LYS A 40 -14.80 8.50 18.55
C LYS A 40 -15.61 7.34 17.94
N TYR A 41 -16.79 7.62 17.41
CA TYR A 41 -17.65 6.58 16.84
C TYR A 41 -17.28 6.23 15.41
N ALA A 42 -16.67 7.15 14.66
CA ALA A 42 -16.05 6.83 13.39
C ALA A 42 -14.86 5.87 13.59
N GLU A 43 -14.00 6.09 14.59
CA GLU A 43 -12.91 5.19 14.94
C GLU A 43 -13.42 3.79 15.29
N MET A 44 -14.47 3.69 16.11
CA MET A 44 -15.04 2.40 16.55
C MET A 44 -15.49 1.52 15.37
N ILE A 45 -16.16 2.09 14.37
CA ILE A 45 -16.67 1.31 13.24
C ILE A 45 -15.57 1.01 12.21
N VAL A 46 -14.63 1.94 11.99
CA VAL A 46 -13.48 1.70 11.13
C VAL A 46 -12.55 0.65 11.73
N HIS A 47 -12.40 0.64 13.06
CA HIS A 47 -11.66 -0.41 13.77
C HIS A 47 -12.23 -1.81 13.48
N ASP A 48 -13.53 -2.02 13.64
CA ASP A 48 -14.14 -3.32 13.33
C ASP A 48 -14.06 -3.68 11.84
N TYR A 49 -14.14 -2.67 10.95
CA TYR A 49 -13.94 -2.85 9.52
C TYR A 49 -12.51 -3.33 9.19
N LEU A 50 -11.50 -2.72 9.80
CA LEU A 50 -10.12 -3.15 9.58
C LEU A 50 -9.87 -4.56 10.13
N LEU A 51 -10.43 -4.93 11.27
CA LEU A 51 -10.37 -6.31 11.75
C LEU A 51 -10.96 -7.29 10.75
N GLN A 52 -12.08 -6.91 10.10
CA GLN A 52 -12.67 -7.75 9.07
C GLN A 52 -11.76 -7.90 7.85
N GLU A 53 -11.19 -6.81 7.36
CA GLU A 53 -10.51 -6.78 6.06
C GLU A 53 -9.02 -7.10 6.15
N MET A 54 -8.36 -6.70 7.24
CA MET A 54 -6.91 -6.83 7.39
C MET A 54 -6.49 -8.04 8.23
N CYS A 55 -7.44 -8.69 8.91
CA CYS A 55 -7.18 -9.84 9.78
C CYS A 55 -8.01 -11.08 9.38
N ASP A 56 -8.58 -11.11 8.18
CA ASP A 56 -9.44 -12.20 7.69
C ASP A 56 -10.55 -12.58 8.71
N ARG A 57 -11.14 -11.59 9.37
CA ARG A 57 -12.14 -11.78 10.44
C ARG A 57 -11.66 -12.62 11.63
N GLN A 58 -10.35 -12.88 11.72
CA GLN A 58 -9.80 -13.64 12.84
C GLN A 58 -9.75 -12.77 14.11
N PRO A 59 -9.94 -13.37 15.28
CA PRO A 59 -9.77 -12.65 16.52
C PRO A 59 -8.31 -12.22 16.70
N VAL A 60 -8.12 -11.01 17.19
CA VAL A 60 -6.80 -10.48 17.57
C VAL A 60 -6.68 -10.39 19.08
N ASN A 61 -5.47 -10.55 19.61
CA ASN A 61 -5.14 -10.46 21.04
C ASN A 61 -4.48 -9.13 21.41
N PHE A 62 -4.52 -8.16 20.52
CA PHE A 62 -3.99 -6.81 20.72
C PHE A 62 -5.07 -5.76 20.46
N LYS A 63 -4.89 -4.59 21.06
CA LYS A 63 -5.68 -3.40 20.77
C LYS A 63 -4.85 -2.44 19.95
N TYR A 64 -5.51 -1.61 19.16
CA TYR A 64 -4.86 -0.59 18.36
C TYR A 64 -5.72 0.66 18.25
N ASP A 65 -5.04 1.78 18.09
CA ASP A 65 -5.61 3.10 17.88
C ASP A 65 -5.57 3.44 16.37
N LEU A 66 -6.45 4.35 15.93
CA LEU A 66 -6.49 4.83 14.56
C LEU A 66 -6.26 6.33 14.49
N PHE A 67 -5.54 6.76 13.45
CA PHE A 67 -5.38 8.16 13.08
C PHE A 67 -5.91 8.37 11.65
N ALA A 68 -6.95 9.19 11.51
CA ALA A 68 -7.56 9.52 10.23
C ALA A 68 -6.73 10.55 9.46
N THR A 69 -6.40 10.23 8.19
CA THR A 69 -5.52 11.06 7.35
C THR A 69 -6.10 11.32 5.97
N GLU A 70 -5.58 12.35 5.29
CA GLU A 70 -6.00 12.82 3.97
C GLU A 70 -5.49 11.93 2.83
N GLY A 71 -5.63 10.63 3.00
CA GLY A 71 -5.20 9.57 2.07
C GLY A 71 -3.86 8.95 2.45
N GLY A 72 -3.55 7.80 1.83
CA GLY A 72 -2.37 7.00 2.16
C GLY A 72 -1.05 7.76 1.99
N THR A 73 -0.91 8.60 0.97
CA THR A 73 0.32 9.40 0.77
C THR A 73 0.55 10.40 1.89
N ALA A 74 -0.50 11.09 2.38
CA ALA A 74 -0.38 11.96 3.54
C ALA A 74 0.00 11.18 4.79
N ALA A 75 -0.61 10.00 5.00
CA ALA A 75 -0.25 9.10 6.10
C ALA A 75 1.25 8.77 6.10
N MET A 76 1.82 8.44 4.93
CA MET A 76 3.25 8.14 4.83
C MET A 76 4.14 9.34 5.16
N CYS A 77 3.76 10.54 4.67
CA CYS A 77 4.49 11.75 5.03
C CYS A 77 4.48 11.98 6.56
N TYR A 78 3.32 11.83 7.19
CA TYR A 78 3.20 12.00 8.64
C TYR A 78 4.01 10.97 9.43
N ILE A 79 4.01 9.71 8.98
CA ILE A 79 4.82 8.66 9.62
C ILE A 79 6.30 9.00 9.55
N PHE A 80 6.85 9.29 8.37
CA PHE A 80 8.29 9.56 8.23
C PHE A 80 8.72 10.84 8.94
N ASP A 81 7.91 11.91 8.86
CA ASP A 81 8.17 13.15 9.60
C ASP A 81 8.21 12.88 11.11
N SER A 82 7.23 12.15 11.63
CA SER A 82 7.14 11.87 13.07
C SER A 82 8.22 10.90 13.56
N LEU A 83 8.61 9.91 12.75
CA LEU A 83 9.75 9.04 13.07
C LEU A 83 11.04 9.85 13.25
N GLN A 84 11.25 10.84 12.39
CA GLN A 84 12.43 11.71 12.48
C GLN A 84 12.34 12.70 13.67
N GLU A 85 11.20 13.35 13.83
CA GLU A 85 10.96 14.29 14.92
C GLU A 85 11.10 13.61 16.30
N ASN A 86 10.67 12.36 16.42
CA ASN A 86 10.78 11.60 17.67
C ASN A 86 12.10 10.80 17.78
N ARG A 87 13.12 11.10 16.99
CA ARG A 87 14.47 10.52 17.08
C ARG A 87 14.53 9.01 16.79
N LEU A 88 13.50 8.42 16.19
CA LEU A 88 13.49 7.02 15.76
C LEU A 88 14.25 6.83 14.45
N LEU A 89 14.24 7.84 13.58
CA LEU A 89 15.07 7.94 12.37
C LEU A 89 15.86 9.23 12.35
N ALA A 90 17.02 9.18 11.71
CA ALA A 90 17.87 10.33 11.42
C ALA A 90 18.34 10.30 9.96
N LYS A 91 18.77 11.45 9.44
CA LYS A 91 19.41 11.51 8.11
C LYS A 91 20.55 10.52 8.01
N GLY A 92 20.59 9.78 6.89
CA GLY A 92 21.58 8.75 6.64
C GLY A 92 21.27 7.39 7.24
N ASP A 93 20.19 7.25 8.02
CA ASP A 93 19.73 5.94 8.48
C ASP A 93 19.28 5.05 7.33
N ARG A 94 19.38 3.73 7.53
CA ARG A 94 19.04 2.76 6.52
C ARG A 94 17.61 2.28 6.63
N VAL A 95 16.91 2.30 5.49
CA VAL A 95 15.55 1.78 5.32
C VAL A 95 15.53 0.71 4.23
N ALA A 96 14.68 -0.31 4.36
CA ALA A 96 14.47 -1.32 3.35
C ALA A 96 13.15 -1.06 2.60
N LEU A 97 13.18 -1.12 1.28
CA LEU A 97 12.00 -1.05 0.41
C LEU A 97 11.80 -2.41 -0.26
N MET A 98 10.60 -2.97 -0.14
CA MET A 98 10.21 -4.16 -0.89
C MET A 98 9.74 -3.75 -2.28
N THR A 99 10.57 -4.03 -3.29
CA THR A 99 10.38 -3.60 -4.69
C THR A 99 9.91 -4.76 -5.57
N PRO A 100 9.16 -4.51 -6.68
CA PRO A 100 8.69 -3.20 -7.14
C PRO A 100 7.70 -2.54 -6.17
N ILE A 101 7.74 -1.19 -6.09
CA ILE A 101 6.95 -0.43 -5.14
C ILE A 101 6.43 0.88 -5.78
N PHE A 102 5.38 1.44 -5.22
CA PHE A 102 4.77 2.69 -5.68
C PHE A 102 5.77 3.85 -5.70
N THR A 103 5.96 4.50 -6.85
CA THR A 103 6.99 5.53 -7.11
C THR A 103 7.15 6.58 -6.01
N PRO A 104 6.10 7.23 -5.48
CA PRO A 104 6.25 8.18 -4.38
C PRO A 104 6.97 7.61 -3.15
N TYR A 105 6.93 6.30 -2.95
CA TYR A 105 7.58 5.63 -1.83
C TYR A 105 9.07 5.38 -2.06
N ILE A 106 9.51 5.40 -3.31
CA ILE A 106 10.95 5.44 -3.68
C ILE A 106 11.51 6.85 -3.45
N GLU A 107 10.70 7.88 -3.74
CA GLU A 107 11.12 9.27 -3.66
C GLU A 107 11.22 9.79 -2.21
N ILE A 108 10.35 9.33 -1.32
CA ILE A 108 10.32 9.81 0.09
C ILE A 108 11.70 9.69 0.78
N PRO A 109 12.40 8.54 0.75
CA PRO A 109 13.72 8.41 1.37
C PRO A 109 14.77 9.39 0.82
N GLU A 110 14.64 9.80 -0.44
CA GLU A 110 15.60 10.66 -1.13
C GLU A 110 15.40 12.14 -0.85
N LEU A 111 14.26 12.54 -0.28
CA LEU A 111 13.99 13.95 0.03
C LEU A 111 15.07 14.53 0.93
N ASP A 112 15.46 15.79 0.67
CA ASP A 112 16.51 16.50 1.41
C ASP A 112 16.33 16.49 2.93
N ARG A 113 15.09 16.43 3.38
CA ARG A 113 14.76 16.37 4.82
C ARG A 113 15.02 15.01 5.43
N PHE A 114 15.01 13.93 4.64
CA PHE A 114 15.19 12.54 5.09
C PHE A 114 16.56 11.98 4.76
N GLN A 115 16.96 11.97 3.47
CA GLN A 115 18.27 11.48 3.00
C GLN A 115 18.61 10.08 3.56
N PHE A 116 17.62 9.15 3.54
CA PHE A 116 17.82 7.79 4.02
C PHE A 116 18.60 6.95 3.02
N GLN A 117 19.39 6.01 3.52
CA GLN A 117 20.04 4.99 2.70
C GLN A 117 19.05 3.86 2.41
N VAL A 118 18.81 3.57 1.13
CA VAL A 118 17.84 2.57 0.71
C VAL A 118 18.49 1.23 0.46
N THR A 119 18.00 0.17 1.10
CA THR A 119 18.26 -1.24 0.77
C THR A 119 17.04 -1.81 0.05
N LYS A 120 17.19 -2.22 -1.20
CA LYS A 120 16.10 -2.84 -1.99
C LYS A 120 16.01 -4.34 -1.68
N ILE A 121 14.80 -4.80 -1.42
CA ILE A 121 14.41 -6.21 -1.28
C ILE A 121 13.57 -6.52 -2.52
N GLN A 122 14.12 -7.29 -3.45
CA GLN A 122 13.54 -7.44 -4.79
C GLN A 122 12.64 -8.67 -4.90
N ALA A 123 11.45 -8.51 -5.47
CA ALA A 123 10.55 -9.60 -5.85
C ALA A 123 11.05 -10.31 -7.11
N SER A 124 12.21 -10.92 -7.03
CA SER A 124 12.93 -11.48 -8.18
C SER A 124 12.69 -12.98 -8.39
N GLN A 125 11.77 -13.61 -7.64
CA GLN A 125 11.49 -15.04 -7.78
C GLN A 125 10.76 -15.32 -9.08
N MET A 126 11.25 -16.34 -9.80
CA MET A 126 10.69 -16.81 -11.06
C MET A 126 10.17 -18.23 -10.94
N THR A 127 9.20 -18.61 -11.76
CA THR A 127 8.80 -20.00 -11.97
C THR A 127 9.87 -20.76 -12.74
N GLU A 128 9.83 -22.10 -12.73
CA GLU A 128 10.68 -22.95 -13.58
C GLU A 128 10.54 -22.63 -15.07
N THR A 129 9.39 -22.13 -15.48
CA THR A 129 9.13 -21.72 -16.86
C THR A 129 9.54 -20.27 -17.17
N GLY A 130 10.21 -19.56 -16.24
CA GLY A 130 10.71 -18.21 -16.43
C GLY A 130 9.63 -17.11 -16.41
N LEU A 131 8.54 -17.31 -15.67
CA LEU A 131 7.55 -16.26 -15.37
C LEU A 131 7.78 -15.69 -13.96
N HIS A 132 7.52 -14.41 -13.78
CA HIS A 132 7.54 -13.80 -12.46
C HIS A 132 6.47 -14.39 -11.55
N THR A 133 6.85 -14.75 -10.32
CA THR A 133 5.91 -15.03 -9.22
C THR A 133 5.60 -13.78 -8.40
N TRP A 134 6.42 -12.74 -8.57
CA TRP A 134 6.39 -11.49 -7.78
C TRP A 134 6.55 -11.74 -6.28
N GLN A 135 7.24 -12.84 -5.92
CA GLN A 135 7.61 -13.18 -4.56
C GLN A 135 9.12 -12.97 -4.33
N TYR A 136 9.54 -13.05 -3.08
CA TYR A 136 10.87 -12.67 -2.63
C TYR A 136 11.70 -13.93 -2.32
N PRO A 137 12.87 -14.12 -2.96
CA PRO A 137 13.80 -15.18 -2.56
C PRO A 137 14.27 -15.01 -1.12
N ASP A 138 14.65 -16.11 -0.46
CA ASP A 138 15.17 -16.06 0.91
C ASP A 138 16.41 -15.16 1.04
N SER A 139 17.27 -15.13 0.02
CA SER A 139 18.45 -14.25 -0.02
C SER A 139 18.12 -12.77 0.02
N GLU A 140 16.99 -12.38 -0.57
CA GLU A 140 16.49 -11.01 -0.51
C GLU A 140 15.94 -10.68 0.87
N LEU A 141 15.11 -11.57 1.44
CA LEU A 141 14.53 -11.38 2.77
C LEU A 141 15.60 -11.41 3.88
N ASP A 142 16.67 -12.20 3.71
CA ASP A 142 17.76 -12.28 4.67
C ASP A 142 18.51 -10.95 4.87
N LYS A 143 18.42 -9.99 3.92
CA LYS A 143 18.94 -8.63 4.09
C LYS A 143 18.36 -7.94 5.33
N LEU A 144 17.11 -8.26 5.70
CA LEU A 144 16.43 -7.70 6.88
C LEU A 144 17.03 -8.10 8.22
N LYS A 145 17.94 -9.09 8.24
CA LYS A 145 18.73 -9.48 9.43
C LYS A 145 19.76 -8.42 9.82
N ASP A 146 20.11 -7.53 8.87
CA ASP A 146 21.01 -6.40 9.15
C ASP A 146 20.30 -5.39 10.07
N LYS A 147 20.76 -5.32 11.32
CA LYS A 147 20.22 -4.41 12.35
C LYS A 147 20.42 -2.93 12.04
N SER A 148 21.26 -2.59 11.05
CA SER A 148 21.37 -1.21 10.58
C SER A 148 20.15 -0.75 9.79
N ILE A 149 19.34 -1.69 9.28
CA ILE A 149 18.04 -1.41 8.67
C ILE A 149 17.04 -1.15 9.79
N LYS A 150 16.61 0.11 9.92
CA LYS A 150 15.69 0.53 10.98
C LYS A 150 14.21 0.39 10.58
N VAL A 151 13.91 0.52 9.29
CA VAL A 151 12.53 0.46 8.77
C VAL A 151 12.45 -0.50 7.60
N LEU A 152 11.44 -1.36 7.60
CA LEU A 152 10.94 -2.07 6.43
C LEU A 152 9.69 -1.36 5.92
N TYR A 153 9.70 -0.97 4.64
CA TYR A 153 8.57 -0.33 3.98
C TYR A 153 8.04 -1.22 2.85
N ILE A 154 6.75 -1.52 2.87
CA ILE A 154 6.09 -2.44 1.94
C ILE A 154 4.71 -1.94 1.53
N VAL A 155 4.33 -2.22 0.29
CA VAL A 155 2.94 -2.17 -0.19
C VAL A 155 2.46 -3.61 -0.34
N ASN A 156 1.45 -4.01 0.41
CA ASN A 156 0.96 -5.39 0.41
C ASN A 156 -0.57 -5.46 0.30
N PRO A 157 -1.12 -5.94 -0.80
CA PRO A 157 -0.50 -6.42 -2.05
C PRO A 157 0.30 -5.35 -2.78
N SER A 158 1.36 -5.77 -3.48
CA SER A 158 2.33 -4.91 -4.16
C SER A 158 1.72 -4.03 -5.26
N ASN A 159 2.36 -2.95 -5.58
CA ASN A 159 2.04 -2.06 -6.70
C ASN A 159 3.36 -1.72 -7.42
N PRO A 160 3.55 -2.15 -8.66
CA PRO A 160 2.58 -2.55 -9.69
C PRO A 160 2.20 -4.03 -9.78
N PRO A 161 2.93 -5.05 -9.26
CA PRO A 161 2.62 -6.46 -9.57
C PRO A 161 1.25 -6.92 -9.09
N SER A 162 0.74 -6.32 -8.00
CA SER A 162 -0.57 -6.61 -7.42
C SER A 162 -0.68 -8.01 -6.79
N TYR A 163 0.38 -8.45 -6.12
CA TYR A 163 0.45 -9.71 -5.39
C TYR A 163 0.68 -9.47 -3.90
N THR A 164 -0.02 -10.22 -3.06
CA THR A 164 0.30 -10.28 -1.63
C THR A 164 1.47 -11.22 -1.37
N LEU A 165 2.14 -11.03 -0.24
CA LEU A 165 3.18 -11.95 0.23
C LEU A 165 2.64 -13.37 0.33
N ASP A 166 3.41 -14.35 -0.14
CA ASP A 166 3.13 -15.74 0.14
C ASP A 166 3.41 -16.07 1.62
N LYS A 167 2.85 -17.20 2.08
CA LYS A 167 3.02 -17.61 3.48
C LYS A 167 4.49 -17.79 3.87
N ARG A 168 5.33 -18.30 2.97
CA ARG A 168 6.76 -18.49 3.21
C ARG A 168 7.47 -17.15 3.46
N SER A 169 7.22 -16.16 2.61
CA SER A 169 7.81 -14.82 2.75
C SER A 169 7.33 -14.14 4.04
N LEU A 170 6.04 -14.28 4.36
CA LEU A 170 5.46 -13.76 5.59
C LEU A 170 6.09 -14.41 6.82
N ASP A 171 6.13 -15.74 6.89
CA ASP A 171 6.72 -16.48 8.01
C ASP A 171 8.22 -16.13 8.17
N LYS A 172 8.95 -15.96 7.06
CA LYS A 172 10.36 -15.56 7.06
C LYS A 172 10.56 -14.16 7.65
N ILE A 173 9.75 -13.18 7.25
CA ILE A 173 9.81 -11.82 7.83
C ILE A 173 9.51 -11.88 9.33
N VAL A 174 8.47 -12.61 9.74
CA VAL A 174 8.11 -12.79 11.15
C VAL A 174 9.25 -13.39 11.94
N ASP A 175 9.91 -14.41 11.40
CA ASP A 175 11.06 -15.08 12.04
C ASP A 175 12.25 -14.13 12.19
N ILE A 176 12.58 -13.36 11.15
CA ILE A 176 13.68 -12.38 11.18
C ILE A 176 13.41 -11.31 12.25
N VAL A 177 12.20 -10.75 12.28
CA VAL A 177 11.85 -9.74 13.28
C VAL A 177 11.96 -10.31 14.69
N LYS A 178 11.41 -11.49 14.95
CA LYS A 178 11.43 -12.08 16.28
C LYS A 178 12.82 -12.53 16.78
N LYS A 179 13.70 -12.95 15.86
CA LYS A 179 14.98 -13.58 16.21
C LYS A 179 16.20 -12.70 15.97
N ASP A 180 16.21 -11.99 14.83
CA ASP A 180 17.41 -11.30 14.35
C ASP A 180 17.33 -9.78 14.51
N ASN A 181 16.17 -9.16 14.24
CA ASN A 181 15.99 -7.71 14.24
C ASN A 181 14.68 -7.27 14.96
N PRO A 182 14.56 -7.42 16.29
CA PRO A 182 13.33 -7.18 17.03
C PRO A 182 12.88 -5.72 17.06
N HIS A 183 13.77 -4.77 16.78
CA HIS A 183 13.47 -3.34 16.69
C HIS A 183 13.22 -2.85 15.27
N LEU A 184 13.09 -3.76 14.30
CA LEU A 184 12.71 -3.38 12.93
C LEU A 184 11.30 -2.79 12.94
N MET A 185 11.21 -1.50 12.65
CA MET A 185 9.94 -0.81 12.41
C MET A 185 9.38 -1.23 11.05
N ILE A 186 8.09 -1.51 10.98
CA ILE A 186 7.44 -1.93 9.73
C ILE A 186 6.36 -0.92 9.38
N ILE A 187 6.38 -0.43 8.13
CA ILE A 187 5.34 0.40 7.56
C ILE A 187 4.73 -0.38 6.40
N THR A 188 3.45 -0.75 6.52
CA THR A 188 2.72 -1.46 5.46
C THR A 188 1.59 -0.61 4.90
N ASP A 189 1.51 -0.51 3.57
CA ASP A 189 0.35 0.04 2.86
C ASP A 189 -0.51 -1.11 2.34
N ASP A 190 -1.62 -1.36 3.01
CA ASP A 190 -2.51 -2.49 2.75
C ASP A 190 -3.73 -2.11 1.90
N VAL A 191 -3.64 -1.02 1.14
CA VAL A 191 -4.78 -0.48 0.35
C VAL A 191 -5.43 -1.48 -0.61
N TYR A 192 -4.71 -2.51 -1.04
CA TYR A 192 -5.21 -3.54 -1.97
C TYR A 192 -5.60 -4.85 -1.28
N GLY A 193 -5.44 -4.97 0.04
CA GLY A 193 -5.75 -6.19 0.80
C GLY A 193 -7.18 -6.69 0.61
N THR A 194 -8.14 -5.77 0.48
CA THR A 194 -9.56 -6.10 0.24
C THR A 194 -9.84 -6.83 -1.07
N PHE A 195 -8.90 -6.83 -2.02
CA PHE A 195 -9.03 -7.56 -3.29
C PHE A 195 -8.50 -9.00 -3.23
N VAL A 196 -7.79 -9.37 -2.16
CA VAL A 196 -7.25 -10.72 -1.95
C VAL A 196 -8.16 -11.51 -1.01
N PRO A 197 -8.55 -12.74 -1.36
CA PRO A 197 -9.24 -13.64 -0.43
C PRO A 197 -8.36 -13.94 0.79
N HIS A 198 -8.97 -13.93 1.97
CA HIS A 198 -8.28 -14.29 3.23
C HIS A 198 -7.01 -13.48 3.52
N PHE A 199 -7.01 -12.20 3.13
CA PHE A 199 -5.88 -11.31 3.35
C PHE A 199 -5.57 -11.14 4.84
N LYS A 200 -4.26 -11.17 5.16
CA LYS A 200 -3.73 -10.85 6.48
C LYS A 200 -2.61 -9.82 6.37
N SER A 201 -2.78 -8.72 7.06
CA SER A 201 -1.76 -7.67 7.20
C SER A 201 -0.58 -8.16 8.04
N LEU A 202 0.60 -7.58 7.80
CA LEU A 202 1.75 -7.72 8.71
C LEU A 202 1.42 -7.26 10.14
N MET A 203 0.51 -6.31 10.30
CA MET A 203 0.01 -5.89 11.61
C MET A 203 -0.64 -7.03 12.39
N TYR A 204 -1.24 -8.02 11.72
CA TYR A 204 -1.79 -9.19 12.39
C TYR A 204 -0.71 -10.09 12.99
N GLU A 205 0.40 -10.29 12.28
CA GLU A 205 1.49 -11.20 12.68
C GLU A 205 2.54 -10.50 13.58
N LEU A 206 2.76 -9.20 13.37
CA LEU A 206 3.77 -8.39 14.04
C LEU A 206 3.17 -7.07 14.56
N PRO A 207 2.15 -7.12 15.43
CA PRO A 207 1.43 -5.92 15.86
C PRO A 207 2.31 -4.91 16.59
N LEU A 208 3.34 -5.37 17.32
CA LEU A 208 4.24 -4.48 18.06
C LEU A 208 5.13 -3.63 17.14
N ASN A 209 5.45 -4.16 15.94
CA ASN A 209 6.41 -3.55 15.03
C ASN A 209 5.74 -2.76 13.90
N THR A 210 4.43 -2.93 13.66
CA THR A 210 3.79 -2.51 12.41
C THR A 210 2.92 -1.28 12.56
N LEU A 211 3.23 -0.25 11.77
CA LEU A 211 2.32 0.82 11.38
C LEU A 211 1.60 0.38 10.11
N CYS A 212 0.29 0.19 10.18
CA CYS A 212 -0.53 -0.21 9.05
C CYS A 212 -1.27 1.00 8.49
N VAL A 213 -1.07 1.28 7.21
CA VAL A 213 -1.82 2.30 6.47
C VAL A 213 -2.88 1.61 5.63
N TYR A 214 -4.13 2.03 5.80
CA TYR A 214 -5.23 1.58 4.95
C TYR A 214 -5.93 2.77 4.31
N SER A 215 -6.15 2.70 3.00
CA SER A 215 -6.86 3.74 2.25
C SER A 215 -8.17 3.22 1.65
N PHE A 216 -9.24 3.99 1.81
CA PHE A 216 -10.55 3.73 1.22
C PHE A 216 -10.62 4.03 -0.28
N SER A 217 -9.56 4.62 -0.84
CA SER A 217 -9.53 5.14 -2.21
C SER A 217 -9.81 4.10 -3.29
N LYS A 218 -9.31 2.87 -3.13
CA LYS A 218 -9.31 1.86 -4.19
C LYS A 218 -10.55 0.96 -4.12
N TYR A 219 -10.80 0.37 -2.98
CA TYR A 219 -11.91 -0.57 -2.80
C TYR A 219 -13.27 0.06 -3.03
N PHE A 220 -13.48 1.27 -2.52
CA PHE A 220 -14.74 2.00 -2.69
C PHE A 220 -14.80 2.91 -3.93
N GLY A 221 -13.74 2.93 -4.75
CA GLY A 221 -13.66 3.85 -5.89
C GLY A 221 -13.69 5.33 -5.48
N ALA A 222 -13.25 5.63 -4.26
CA ALA A 222 -13.40 6.92 -3.59
C ALA A 222 -12.09 7.73 -3.56
N THR A 223 -11.31 7.67 -4.65
CA THR A 223 -9.96 8.26 -4.72
C THR A 223 -9.95 9.76 -4.41
N GLY A 224 -10.93 10.50 -4.89
CA GLY A 224 -11.06 11.96 -4.69
C GLY A 224 -11.43 12.36 -3.26
N TRP A 225 -12.00 11.48 -2.45
CA TRP A 225 -12.37 11.76 -1.07
C TRP A 225 -11.18 11.89 -0.12
N ARG A 226 -10.03 11.34 -0.49
CA ARG A 226 -8.81 11.39 0.33
C ARG A 226 -9.01 10.80 1.73
N LEU A 227 -9.46 9.55 1.81
CA LEU A 227 -9.78 8.86 3.07
C LEU A 227 -8.77 7.75 3.34
N ALA A 228 -8.00 7.87 4.42
CA ALA A 228 -7.13 6.81 4.92
C ALA A 228 -7.00 6.86 6.44
N VAL A 229 -6.46 5.79 7.00
CA VAL A 229 -6.12 5.70 8.42
C VAL A 229 -4.75 5.09 8.59
N ILE A 230 -4.06 5.49 9.67
CA ILE A 230 -2.90 4.81 10.23
C ILE A 230 -3.42 4.02 11.43
N ALA A 231 -3.09 2.73 11.49
CA ALA A 231 -3.38 1.88 12.64
C ALA A 231 -2.07 1.51 13.35
N LEU A 232 -2.04 1.63 14.68
CA LEU A 232 -0.90 1.28 15.52
C LEU A 232 -1.37 0.57 16.78
N SER A 233 -0.73 -0.54 17.11
CA SER A 233 -1.02 -1.27 18.37
C SER A 233 -0.83 -0.35 19.58
N GLU A 234 -1.71 -0.49 20.59
CA GLU A 234 -1.56 0.23 21.87
C GLU A 234 -0.24 -0.09 22.58
N ASN A 235 0.27 -1.32 22.39
CA ASN A 235 1.60 -1.72 22.81
C ASN A 235 2.46 -1.84 21.54
N ASN A 236 3.53 -1.06 21.42
CA ASN A 236 4.33 -0.99 20.23
C ASN A 236 5.79 -0.62 20.54
N ILE A 237 6.70 -1.01 19.64
CA ILE A 237 8.13 -0.74 19.82
C ILE A 237 8.47 0.74 19.68
N TYR A 238 7.64 1.54 19.02
CA TYR A 238 7.90 2.96 18.81
C TYR A 238 7.86 3.70 20.15
N ASP A 239 6.85 3.46 20.97
CA ASP A 239 6.75 4.01 22.34
C ASP A 239 7.88 3.49 23.23
N GLU A 240 8.23 2.19 23.12
CA GLU A 240 9.33 1.60 23.89
C GLU A 240 10.68 2.24 23.52
N MET A 241 10.96 2.44 22.22
CA MET A 241 12.19 3.07 21.76
C MET A 241 12.28 4.53 22.15
N ILE A 242 11.16 5.29 22.10
CA ILE A 242 11.12 6.68 22.57
C ILE A 242 11.41 6.73 24.07
N ALA A 243 10.82 5.85 24.87
CA ALA A 243 11.06 5.79 26.31
C ALA A 243 12.52 5.43 26.68
N ALA A 244 13.23 4.75 25.75
CA ALA A 244 14.63 4.36 25.93
C ALA A 244 15.64 5.41 25.41
N LEU A 245 15.19 6.55 24.89
CA LEU A 245 16.06 7.61 24.40
C LEU A 245 16.92 8.24 25.54
N PRO A 246 18.06 8.86 25.19
CA PRO A 246 18.83 9.66 26.14
C PRO A 246 17.98 10.72 26.83
N LYS A 247 18.28 11.02 28.09
CA LYS A 247 17.51 11.98 28.90
C LYS A 247 17.37 13.35 28.23
N SER A 248 18.43 13.83 27.57
CA SER A 248 18.41 15.10 26.82
C SER A 248 17.38 15.09 25.70
N ASP A 249 17.28 14.00 24.94
CA ASP A 249 16.33 13.86 23.84
C ASP A 249 14.90 13.79 24.37
N ILE A 250 14.68 13.09 25.49
CA ILE A 250 13.38 13.05 26.16
C ILE A 250 12.96 14.44 26.63
N GLU A 251 13.88 15.22 27.22
CA GLU A 251 13.62 16.61 27.65
C GLU A 251 13.26 17.52 26.47
N ASP A 252 13.91 17.35 25.33
CA ASP A 252 13.59 18.10 24.11
C ASP A 252 12.23 17.72 23.53
N LEU A 253 11.89 16.42 23.55
CA LEU A 253 10.55 15.97 23.16
C LEU A 253 9.47 16.47 24.10
N HIS A 254 9.73 16.55 25.40
CA HIS A 254 8.79 17.14 26.35
C HIS A 254 8.52 18.62 26.01
N LYS A 255 9.55 19.40 25.74
CA LYS A 255 9.39 20.81 25.31
C LYS A 255 8.61 20.93 24.00
N ARG A 256 8.85 19.98 23.05
CA ARG A 256 8.12 19.96 21.76
C ARG A 256 6.61 19.81 21.94
N TYR A 257 6.18 18.97 22.88
CA TYR A 257 4.77 18.63 23.07
C TYR A 257 4.10 19.30 24.27
N GLU A 258 4.80 20.12 25.07
CA GLU A 258 4.24 20.78 26.25
C GLU A 258 3.06 21.71 25.96
N SER A 259 2.97 22.25 24.75
CA SER A 259 1.85 23.08 24.31
C SER A 259 0.56 22.27 24.04
N ILE A 260 0.66 20.93 23.95
CA ILE A 260 -0.43 20.03 23.57
C ILE A 260 -0.96 19.29 24.80
N THR A 261 -0.09 18.93 25.72
CA THR A 261 -0.42 18.15 26.91
C THR A 261 0.40 18.55 28.12
N LEU A 262 -0.23 18.44 29.29
CA LEU A 262 0.45 18.64 30.58
C LEU A 262 1.35 17.44 30.96
N ASN A 263 1.24 16.33 30.27
CA ASN A 263 1.99 15.09 30.52
C ASN A 263 2.67 14.58 29.24
N PRO A 264 3.64 15.29 28.66
CA PRO A 264 4.29 14.90 27.41
C PRO A 264 4.94 13.51 27.46
N GLU A 265 5.36 13.06 28.65
CA GLU A 265 5.95 11.76 28.89
C GLU A 265 4.97 10.59 28.67
N LYS A 266 3.66 10.86 28.71
CA LYS A 266 2.59 9.86 28.51
C LYS A 266 2.04 9.88 27.09
N LEU A 267 2.48 10.81 26.26
CA LEU A 267 1.97 10.94 24.91
C LEU A 267 2.44 9.76 24.06
N LYS A 268 1.49 8.96 23.55
CA LYS A 268 1.76 7.82 22.70
C LYS A 268 2.27 8.28 21.32
N PHE A 269 3.00 7.41 20.62
CA PHE A 269 3.56 7.73 19.31
C PHE A 269 2.47 8.09 18.28
N ILE A 270 1.30 7.44 18.32
CA ILE A 270 0.20 7.80 17.43
C ILE A 270 -0.30 9.24 17.67
N ASP A 271 -0.40 9.67 18.92
CA ASP A 271 -0.81 11.04 19.27
C ASP A 271 0.28 12.05 18.94
N ARG A 272 1.57 11.64 19.02
CA ARG A 272 2.71 12.45 18.52
C ARG A 272 2.62 12.66 17.00
N MET A 273 2.28 11.62 16.22
CA MET A 273 2.05 11.77 14.78
C MET A 273 0.91 12.75 14.47
N VAL A 274 -0.16 12.71 15.24
CA VAL A 274 -1.26 13.68 15.10
C VAL A 274 -0.76 15.10 15.35
N ALA A 275 -0.01 15.31 16.43
CA ALA A 275 0.55 16.60 16.79
C ALA A 275 1.53 17.10 15.72
N ASP A 276 2.46 16.24 15.29
CA ASP A 276 3.48 16.58 14.29
C ASP A 276 2.84 16.93 12.94
N SER A 277 1.78 16.21 12.52
CA SER A 277 1.05 16.50 11.28
C SER A 277 0.46 17.92 11.24
N ARG A 278 0.27 18.53 12.41
CA ARG A 278 -0.31 19.87 12.57
C ARG A 278 0.72 20.97 12.81
N MET A 279 1.97 20.62 13.06
CA MET A 279 3.06 21.57 13.31
C MET A 279 3.70 22.15 12.04
N VAL A 280 3.20 21.82 10.87
CA VAL A 280 3.73 22.30 9.58
C VAL A 280 3.28 23.72 9.34
N ALA A 281 4.14 24.68 9.57
CA ALA A 281 3.82 26.11 9.62
C ALA A 281 3.15 26.67 8.36
N LEU A 282 3.46 26.13 7.17
CA LEU A 282 2.94 26.64 5.89
C LEU A 282 1.83 25.73 5.29
N ASN A 283 1.75 24.49 5.73
CA ASN A 283 0.78 23.51 5.23
C ASN A 283 -0.06 22.94 6.37
N HIS A 284 -0.30 23.76 7.39
CA HIS A 284 -1.09 23.33 8.53
C HIS A 284 -2.46 22.85 8.09
N THR A 285 -2.77 21.61 8.40
CA THR A 285 -4.09 21.05 8.32
C THR A 285 -4.56 20.65 9.71
N ALA A 286 -5.84 20.76 9.98
CA ALA A 286 -6.40 20.29 11.24
C ALA A 286 -6.71 18.79 11.22
N GLY A 287 -6.12 18.07 10.26
CA GLY A 287 -6.38 16.68 9.97
C GLY A 287 -7.59 16.49 9.05
N LEU A 288 -7.95 15.22 8.82
CA LEU A 288 -9.10 14.88 8.00
C LEU A 288 -10.39 15.49 8.55
N SER A 289 -11.14 16.20 7.72
CA SER A 289 -12.35 16.89 8.16
C SER A 289 -13.40 15.93 8.72
N THR A 290 -14.23 16.41 9.65
CA THR A 290 -15.26 15.58 10.28
C THR A 290 -16.31 15.04 9.29
N PRO A 291 -16.75 15.78 8.23
CA PRO A 291 -17.61 15.21 7.19
C PRO A 291 -16.95 14.06 6.43
N GLN A 292 -15.65 14.15 6.16
CA GLN A 292 -14.90 13.08 5.50
C GLN A 292 -14.74 11.85 6.41
N GLN A 293 -14.52 12.05 7.71
CA GLN A 293 -14.51 10.96 8.68
C GLN A 293 -15.87 10.27 8.80
N MET A 294 -16.96 11.03 8.74
CA MET A 294 -18.31 10.45 8.68
C MET A 294 -18.54 9.65 7.40
N GLN A 295 -18.07 10.13 6.25
CA GLN A 295 -18.10 9.36 5.00
C GLN A 295 -17.30 8.05 5.11
N MET A 296 -16.13 8.10 5.74
CA MET A 296 -15.31 6.91 6.03
C MET A 296 -16.07 5.91 6.91
N ALA A 297 -16.71 6.38 7.98
CA ALA A 297 -17.54 5.57 8.86
C ALA A 297 -18.71 4.90 8.10
N LEU A 298 -19.35 5.60 7.16
CA LEU A 298 -20.42 5.03 6.35
C LEU A 298 -19.91 3.96 5.37
N PHE A 299 -18.74 4.13 4.76
CA PHE A 299 -18.11 3.09 3.95
C PHE A 299 -17.78 1.83 4.77
N ALA A 300 -17.18 2.01 5.96
CA ALA A 300 -16.89 0.93 6.88
C ALA A 300 -18.18 0.20 7.31
N ALA A 301 -19.21 0.96 7.70
CA ALA A 301 -20.51 0.43 8.07
C ALA A 301 -21.13 -0.41 6.94
N TYR A 302 -21.11 0.11 5.71
CA TYR A 302 -21.64 -0.59 4.56
C TYR A 302 -20.96 -1.96 4.36
N ALA A 303 -19.63 -2.01 4.41
CA ALA A 303 -18.89 -3.25 4.27
C ALA A 303 -19.13 -4.24 5.43
N LEU A 304 -19.21 -3.75 6.68
CA LEU A 304 -19.47 -4.58 7.86
C LEU A 304 -20.88 -5.23 7.85
N PHE A 305 -21.86 -4.54 7.24
CA PHE A 305 -23.25 -5.02 7.21
C PHE A 305 -23.57 -5.82 5.95
N ASP A 306 -22.68 -5.83 4.95
CA ASP A 306 -22.78 -6.71 3.78
C ASP A 306 -22.29 -8.13 4.13
N LYS A 307 -23.08 -8.85 4.93
CA LYS A 307 -22.73 -10.19 5.46
C LYS A 307 -22.46 -11.23 4.37
N GLU A 308 -22.96 -11.01 3.18
CA GLU A 308 -22.78 -11.89 2.02
C GLU A 308 -21.59 -11.49 1.14
N ASP A 309 -20.88 -10.42 1.52
CA ASP A 309 -19.76 -9.83 0.76
C ASP A 309 -20.15 -9.50 -0.70
N ARG A 310 -21.38 -9.08 -0.94
CA ARG A 310 -21.89 -8.80 -2.30
C ARG A 310 -21.09 -7.74 -3.01
N TYR A 311 -20.75 -6.65 -2.30
CA TYR A 311 -19.93 -5.59 -2.86
C TYR A 311 -18.51 -6.09 -3.14
N LYS A 312 -17.88 -6.78 -2.19
CA LYS A 312 -16.53 -7.35 -2.33
C LYS A 312 -16.44 -8.30 -3.53
N LYS A 313 -17.36 -9.25 -3.60
CA LYS A 313 -17.46 -10.21 -4.73
C LYS A 313 -17.67 -9.49 -6.07
N LYS A 314 -18.51 -8.44 -6.09
CA LYS A 314 -18.73 -7.64 -7.30
C LYS A 314 -17.47 -6.90 -7.75
N MET A 315 -16.74 -6.27 -6.84
CA MET A 315 -15.50 -5.56 -7.16
C MET A 315 -14.41 -6.51 -7.64
N GLN A 316 -14.21 -7.62 -6.95
CA GLN A 316 -13.27 -8.68 -7.36
C GLN A 316 -13.63 -9.25 -8.74
N LYS A 317 -14.92 -9.48 -9.00
CA LYS A 317 -15.39 -9.96 -10.31
C LYS A 317 -15.10 -8.97 -11.44
N ILE A 318 -15.38 -7.67 -11.23
CA ILE A 318 -15.09 -6.63 -12.22
C ILE A 318 -13.59 -6.60 -12.55
N ILE A 319 -12.73 -6.59 -11.54
CA ILE A 319 -11.28 -6.57 -11.72
C ILE A 319 -10.82 -7.83 -12.48
N LYS A 320 -11.32 -9.01 -12.08
CA LYS A 320 -10.99 -10.26 -12.75
C LYS A 320 -11.42 -10.26 -14.22
N GLU A 321 -12.64 -9.84 -14.53
CA GLU A 321 -13.15 -9.79 -15.92
C GLU A 321 -12.33 -8.85 -16.80
N ARG A 322 -11.84 -7.74 -16.25
CA ARG A 322 -10.97 -6.78 -16.95
C ARG A 322 -9.57 -7.36 -17.17
N LEU A 323 -9.03 -8.01 -16.16
CA LEU A 323 -7.74 -8.70 -16.25
C LEU A 323 -7.79 -9.82 -17.30
N ASP A 324 -8.80 -10.70 -17.24
CA ASP A 324 -9.00 -11.77 -18.22
C ASP A 324 -9.10 -11.19 -19.65
N ALA A 325 -9.87 -10.12 -19.84
CA ALA A 325 -10.02 -9.46 -21.15
C ALA A 325 -8.71 -8.89 -21.69
N MET A 326 -7.87 -8.32 -20.82
CA MET A 326 -6.57 -7.79 -21.22
C MET A 326 -5.63 -8.92 -21.69
N TRP A 327 -5.67 -10.09 -21.02
CA TRP A 327 -4.78 -11.21 -21.34
C TRP A 327 -5.28 -12.07 -22.52
N GLU A 328 -6.57 -12.01 -22.85
CA GLU A 328 -7.27 -12.87 -23.84
C GLU A 328 -6.57 -12.92 -25.22
N ASN A 329 -5.91 -11.84 -25.64
CA ASN A 329 -5.29 -11.74 -26.97
C ASN A 329 -3.76 -11.56 -26.92
N THR A 330 -3.14 -11.82 -25.81
CA THR A 330 -1.68 -11.63 -25.65
C THR A 330 -0.88 -12.85 -26.15
N GLY A 331 -1.53 -14.01 -26.26
CA GLY A 331 -0.86 -15.29 -26.53
C GLY A 331 -0.32 -15.98 -25.29
N PHE A 332 -0.65 -15.45 -24.09
CA PHE A 332 -0.29 -16.04 -22.80
C PHE A 332 -1.52 -16.43 -22.02
N GLU A 333 -1.43 -17.54 -21.34
CA GLU A 333 -2.46 -17.97 -20.40
C GLU A 333 -2.26 -17.28 -19.04
N LEU A 334 -3.32 -16.67 -18.54
CA LEU A 334 -3.34 -16.10 -17.18
C LEU A 334 -3.70 -17.22 -16.19
N VAL A 335 -2.68 -17.77 -15.54
CA VAL A 335 -2.90 -18.80 -14.50
C VAL A 335 -3.61 -18.14 -13.29
N PRO A 336 -4.70 -18.75 -12.79
CA PRO A 336 -5.34 -18.31 -11.56
C PRO A 336 -4.36 -18.37 -10.38
N ASP A 337 -4.31 -17.31 -9.59
CA ASP A 337 -3.43 -17.23 -8.42
C ASP A 337 -4.18 -16.55 -7.27
N PRO A 338 -4.38 -17.22 -6.11
CA PRO A 338 -5.09 -16.65 -4.97
C PRO A 338 -4.36 -15.49 -4.30
N LEU A 339 -3.06 -15.31 -4.56
CA LEU A 339 -2.27 -14.21 -4.02
C LEU A 339 -2.40 -12.93 -4.84
N ARG A 340 -3.03 -13.01 -6.02
CA ARG A 340 -3.19 -11.88 -6.93
C ARG A 340 -4.40 -11.03 -6.54
N ALA A 341 -4.17 -9.78 -6.14
CA ALA A 341 -5.22 -8.77 -5.97
C ALA A 341 -5.78 -8.30 -7.32
N GLY A 342 -4.94 -8.25 -8.35
CA GLY A 342 -5.31 -7.94 -9.73
C GLY A 342 -5.79 -6.51 -9.96
N TYR A 343 -5.56 -5.57 -9.04
CA TYR A 343 -5.92 -4.16 -9.23
C TYR A 343 -5.05 -3.49 -10.30
N TYR A 344 -3.82 -3.95 -10.42
CA TYR A 344 -2.89 -3.66 -11.50
C TYR A 344 -2.44 -4.97 -12.16
N SER A 345 -1.85 -4.83 -13.35
CA SER A 345 -1.09 -5.89 -13.99
C SER A 345 0.24 -5.31 -14.45
N GLU A 346 1.33 -5.93 -14.04
CA GLU A 346 2.66 -5.66 -14.55
C GLU A 346 3.03 -6.72 -15.58
N ILE A 347 3.46 -6.28 -16.74
CA ILE A 347 3.83 -7.11 -17.87
C ILE A 347 5.31 -6.88 -18.18
N ASP A 348 6.13 -7.90 -18.00
CA ASP A 348 7.54 -7.88 -18.41
C ASP A 348 7.64 -8.26 -19.89
N ILE A 349 7.95 -7.26 -20.72
CA ILE A 349 8.04 -7.40 -22.17
C ILE A 349 9.20 -8.32 -22.57
N MET A 350 10.31 -8.34 -21.80
CA MET A 350 11.43 -9.23 -22.09
C MET A 350 11.09 -10.69 -21.84
N VAL A 351 10.33 -10.98 -20.80
CA VAL A 351 9.79 -12.32 -20.55
C VAL A 351 8.88 -12.75 -21.70
N TRP A 352 8.02 -11.85 -22.19
CA TRP A 352 7.15 -12.14 -23.32
C TRP A 352 7.93 -12.31 -24.62
N ALA A 353 8.92 -11.45 -24.90
CA ALA A 353 9.81 -11.54 -26.05
C ALA A 353 10.52 -12.90 -26.11
N LYS A 354 11.13 -13.33 -25.01
CA LYS A 354 11.80 -14.64 -24.91
C LYS A 354 10.87 -15.81 -25.17
N LYS A 355 9.68 -15.77 -24.58
CA LYS A 355 8.71 -16.86 -24.73
C LYS A 355 8.10 -16.96 -26.11
N LEU A 356 7.84 -15.84 -26.79
CA LEU A 356 7.20 -15.82 -28.09
C LEU A 356 8.16 -16.02 -29.23
N TYR A 357 9.38 -15.49 -29.12
CA TYR A 357 10.32 -15.39 -30.24
C TYR A 357 11.73 -15.89 -29.92
N GLY A 358 11.98 -16.28 -28.67
CA GLY A 358 13.27 -16.83 -28.23
C GLY A 358 14.27 -15.77 -27.73
N ASP A 359 15.37 -16.27 -27.13
CA ASP A 359 16.39 -15.43 -26.50
C ASP A 359 17.08 -14.47 -27.47
N GLU A 360 17.31 -14.90 -28.72
CA GLU A 360 17.95 -14.06 -29.75
C GLU A 360 17.14 -12.78 -30.02
N PHE A 361 15.81 -12.88 -30.06
CA PHE A 361 14.98 -11.71 -30.26
C PHE A 361 15.02 -10.79 -29.02
N ALA A 362 15.00 -11.36 -27.82
CA ALA A 362 15.12 -10.55 -26.62
C ALA A 362 16.45 -9.78 -26.56
N CYS A 363 17.58 -10.45 -26.89
CA CYS A 363 18.88 -9.79 -27.02
C CYS A 363 18.88 -8.69 -28.10
N TYR A 364 18.18 -8.92 -29.21
CA TYR A 364 18.05 -7.91 -30.26
C TYR A 364 17.29 -6.67 -29.78
N LEU A 365 16.19 -6.84 -29.03
CA LEU A 365 15.46 -5.71 -28.44
C LEU A 365 16.37 -4.89 -27.52
N GLU A 366 17.05 -5.56 -26.59
CA GLU A 366 17.92 -4.93 -25.60
C GLU A 366 19.09 -4.17 -26.24
N ALA A 367 19.61 -4.68 -27.38
CA ALA A 367 20.73 -4.08 -28.07
C ALA A 367 20.36 -2.91 -29.00
N ASN A 368 19.10 -2.80 -29.44
CA ASN A 368 18.72 -1.88 -30.52
C ASN A 368 17.65 -0.85 -30.09
N TYR A 369 17.01 -0.99 -28.95
CA TYR A 369 15.94 -0.11 -28.51
C TYR A 369 16.08 0.24 -27.01
N ASP A 370 15.55 1.41 -26.63
CA ASP A 370 15.37 1.80 -25.23
C ASP A 370 14.04 1.24 -24.69
N PRO A 371 13.96 0.83 -23.42
CA PRO A 371 12.69 0.41 -22.81
C PRO A 371 11.53 1.39 -23.01
N LEU A 372 11.79 2.70 -23.00
CA LEU A 372 10.78 3.73 -23.25
C LEU A 372 10.27 3.75 -24.71
N ASP A 373 11.06 3.28 -25.67
CA ASP A 373 10.61 3.19 -27.07
C ASP A 373 9.36 2.34 -27.20
N PHE A 374 9.26 1.25 -26.44
CA PHE A 374 8.07 0.40 -26.44
C PHE A 374 6.83 1.15 -26.03
N VAL A 375 6.90 1.90 -24.93
CA VAL A 375 5.76 2.68 -24.38
C VAL A 375 5.36 3.80 -25.33
N ILE A 376 6.35 4.48 -25.91
CA ILE A 376 6.13 5.56 -26.89
C ILE A 376 5.52 5.02 -28.19
N HIS A 377 6.00 3.90 -28.68
CA HIS A 377 5.49 3.23 -29.89
C HIS A 377 4.04 2.78 -29.66
N LEU A 378 3.76 2.12 -28.53
CA LEU A 378 2.40 1.75 -28.14
C LEU A 378 1.46 2.97 -28.14
N ALA A 379 1.90 4.09 -27.54
CA ALA A 379 1.09 5.31 -27.48
C ALA A 379 0.82 5.92 -28.87
N LYS A 380 1.83 5.95 -29.75
CA LYS A 380 1.70 6.53 -31.11
C LYS A 380 0.79 5.72 -32.00
N ASP A 381 0.91 4.41 -32.01
CA ASP A 381 0.25 3.57 -32.99
C ASP A 381 -1.12 3.06 -32.53
N THR A 382 -1.35 3.02 -31.22
CA THR A 382 -2.60 2.48 -30.66
C THR A 382 -3.38 3.49 -29.81
N CYS A 383 -2.85 4.68 -29.54
CA CYS A 383 -3.39 5.66 -28.58
C CYS A 383 -3.53 5.10 -27.14
N ILE A 384 -2.77 4.05 -26.79
CA ILE A 384 -2.76 3.45 -25.46
C ILE A 384 -1.53 3.94 -24.70
N VAL A 385 -1.75 4.61 -23.56
CA VAL A 385 -0.68 5.09 -22.69
C VAL A 385 -0.63 4.25 -21.43
N LEU A 386 0.48 3.53 -21.23
CA LEU A 386 0.77 2.76 -20.03
C LEU A 386 2.00 3.35 -19.32
N LEU A 387 2.17 3.00 -18.05
CA LEU A 387 3.32 3.44 -17.28
C LEU A 387 4.46 2.44 -17.41
N ASN A 388 5.69 2.94 -17.55
CA ASN A 388 6.89 2.10 -17.51
C ASN A 388 7.12 1.57 -16.09
N GLY A 389 7.45 0.28 -15.95
CA GLY A 389 7.69 -0.37 -14.67
C GLY A 389 8.99 0.04 -13.98
N SER A 390 10.00 0.54 -14.73
CA SER A 390 11.25 1.03 -14.13
C SER A 390 11.01 2.17 -13.12
N GLY A 391 9.98 3.00 -13.34
CA GLY A 391 9.58 4.04 -12.37
C GLY A 391 9.05 3.52 -11.04
N PHE A 392 8.89 2.20 -10.90
CA PHE A 392 8.47 1.50 -9.68
C PHE A 392 9.58 0.59 -9.12
N ASP A 393 10.83 0.72 -9.60
CA ASP A 393 11.90 -0.25 -9.35
C ASP A 393 11.54 -1.68 -9.80
N GLY A 394 10.71 -1.79 -10.83
CA GLY A 394 10.41 -3.01 -11.56
C GLY A 394 11.43 -3.27 -12.68
N PRO A 395 11.26 -4.35 -13.47
CA PRO A 395 12.09 -4.59 -14.65
C PRO A 395 12.03 -3.42 -15.63
N ASP A 396 13.16 -3.04 -16.22
CA ASP A 396 13.25 -1.88 -17.14
C ASP A 396 12.28 -1.99 -18.33
N TRP A 397 12.13 -3.20 -18.86
CA TRP A 397 11.22 -3.50 -19.96
C TRP A 397 9.82 -3.95 -19.47
N SER A 398 9.36 -3.47 -18.34
CA SER A 398 8.01 -3.76 -17.88
C SER A 398 7.06 -2.58 -18.04
N ILE A 399 5.78 -2.89 -18.12
CA ILE A 399 4.70 -1.90 -18.23
C ILE A 399 3.60 -2.22 -17.22
N ARG A 400 3.02 -1.18 -16.64
CA ARG A 400 1.92 -1.29 -15.69
C ARG A 400 0.59 -0.84 -16.29
N ALA A 401 -0.43 -1.69 -16.25
CA ALA A 401 -1.82 -1.36 -16.54
C ALA A 401 -2.65 -1.30 -15.25
N SER A 402 -3.45 -0.24 -15.09
CA SER A 402 -4.46 -0.15 -14.04
C SER A 402 -5.77 -0.78 -14.53
N LEU A 403 -6.39 -1.66 -13.73
CA LEU A 403 -7.64 -2.34 -14.09
C LEU A 403 -8.89 -1.65 -13.51
N ALA A 404 -8.74 -0.46 -12.95
CA ALA A 404 -9.82 0.23 -12.24
C ALA A 404 -10.72 1.13 -13.09
N ASN A 405 -10.21 1.71 -14.20
CA ASN A 405 -10.77 2.94 -14.76
C ASN A 405 -11.46 2.81 -16.13
N LEU A 406 -11.25 1.69 -16.84
CA LEU A 406 -11.72 1.51 -18.22
C LEU A 406 -12.79 0.43 -18.31
N ASP A 407 -13.48 0.36 -19.43
CA ASP A 407 -14.42 -0.70 -19.74
C ASP A 407 -13.69 -1.98 -20.18
N LYS A 408 -14.37 -3.12 -20.08
CA LYS A 408 -13.81 -4.45 -20.42
C LYS A 408 -13.22 -4.50 -21.84
N ASP A 409 -13.87 -3.86 -22.81
CA ASP A 409 -13.43 -3.85 -24.20
C ASP A 409 -12.17 -3.02 -24.42
N ASP A 410 -11.95 -1.98 -23.62
CA ASP A 410 -10.72 -1.20 -23.67
C ASP A 410 -9.53 -2.00 -23.14
N TYR A 411 -9.71 -2.82 -22.10
CA TYR A 411 -8.66 -3.74 -21.65
C TYR A 411 -8.31 -4.77 -22.70
N ARG A 412 -9.31 -5.26 -23.47
CA ARG A 412 -9.05 -6.14 -24.62
C ARG A 412 -8.20 -5.45 -25.71
N LYS A 413 -8.44 -4.15 -25.95
CA LYS A 413 -7.63 -3.34 -26.88
C LYS A 413 -6.20 -3.17 -26.35
N ILE A 414 -6.03 -2.95 -25.02
CA ILE A 414 -4.70 -2.84 -24.41
C ILE A 414 -3.90 -4.12 -24.65
N GLY A 415 -4.44 -5.29 -24.34
CA GLY A 415 -3.73 -6.57 -24.57
C GLY A 415 -3.35 -6.78 -26.03
N LYS A 416 -4.27 -6.47 -26.95
CA LYS A 416 -4.00 -6.51 -28.41
C LYS A 416 -2.91 -5.52 -28.84
N GLY A 417 -2.95 -4.31 -28.32
CA GLY A 417 -1.95 -3.27 -28.65
C GLY A 417 -0.54 -3.66 -28.19
N VAL A 418 -0.41 -4.14 -26.94
CA VAL A 418 0.89 -4.63 -26.43
C VAL A 418 1.43 -5.76 -27.29
N ARG A 419 0.57 -6.71 -27.69
CA ARG A 419 0.97 -7.81 -28.57
C ARG A 419 1.36 -7.32 -29.96
N LEU A 420 0.60 -6.40 -30.55
CA LEU A 420 0.87 -5.82 -31.87
C LEU A 420 2.26 -5.19 -31.92
N ILE A 421 2.59 -4.32 -30.96
CA ILE A 421 3.89 -3.65 -30.92
C ILE A 421 5.04 -4.66 -30.79
N LEU A 422 4.87 -5.69 -29.96
CA LEU A 422 5.88 -6.74 -29.83
C LEU A 422 6.07 -7.52 -31.13
N ASP A 423 4.97 -7.81 -31.85
CA ASP A 423 5.00 -8.48 -33.16
C ASP A 423 5.71 -7.59 -34.24
N GLU A 424 5.53 -6.27 -34.20
CA GLU A 424 6.21 -5.33 -35.11
C GLU A 424 7.72 -5.31 -34.87
N TYR A 425 8.17 -5.29 -33.63
CA TYR A 425 9.59 -5.43 -33.32
C TYR A 425 10.15 -6.79 -33.78
N ALA A 426 9.39 -7.86 -33.66
CA ALA A 426 9.80 -9.18 -34.14
C ALA A 426 9.92 -9.22 -35.67
N LEU A 427 9.04 -8.52 -36.39
CA LEU A 427 9.14 -8.37 -37.83
C LEU A 427 10.37 -7.56 -38.23
N ALA A 428 10.69 -6.49 -37.53
CA ALA A 428 11.91 -5.69 -37.76
C ALA A 428 13.17 -6.54 -37.55
N TRP A 429 13.22 -7.33 -36.50
CA TRP A 429 14.30 -8.28 -36.21
C TRP A 429 14.50 -9.32 -37.35
N LYS A 430 13.39 -9.97 -37.81
CA LYS A 430 13.46 -10.92 -38.93
C LYS A 430 13.99 -10.29 -40.20
N LYS A 431 13.56 -9.05 -40.52
CA LYS A 431 14.09 -8.30 -41.68
C LYS A 431 15.59 -8.02 -41.54
N ALA A 432 16.06 -7.65 -40.34
CA ALA A 432 17.47 -7.43 -40.08
C ALA A 432 18.32 -8.70 -40.27
N LYS A 433 17.75 -9.87 -40.05
CA LYS A 433 18.37 -11.19 -40.29
C LYS A 433 18.30 -11.65 -41.73
N GLY A 434 17.60 -10.94 -42.62
CA GLY A 434 17.37 -11.37 -43.99
C GLY A 434 16.31 -12.47 -44.16
N GLU A 435 15.50 -12.72 -43.12
CA GLU A 435 14.45 -13.75 -43.07
C GLU A 435 13.07 -13.20 -43.54
N SER A 436 13.04 -12.13 -44.35
CA SER A 436 11.77 -11.58 -44.83
C SER A 436 11.09 -12.47 -45.87
N LYS A 437 9.93 -13.02 -45.52
CA LYS A 437 8.88 -13.32 -46.46
C LYS A 437 7.73 -12.33 -46.31
#